data_1a4344c551b106336b81736b2affdc08
#
_entry.id   1a4344c551b106336b81736b2affdc08
#
_cell.length_a   1.000
_cell.length_b   1.000
_cell.length_c   1.000
_cell.angle_alpha   90.00
_cell.angle_beta   90.00
_cell.angle_gamma   90.00
#
_symmetry.space_group_name_H-M   'P 1'
#
loop_
_entity.id
_entity.type
_entity.pdbx_description
1 polymer ?
#
loop_
_entity_poly.entity_id
_entity_poly.type
_entity_poly.pdbx_seq_one_letter_code
_entity_poly.pdbx_strand_id
1 'polypeptide(L)'
;GIPSTWSTALDVLADGGRMVPIGLGAGRQTAEVEINRTVRRSQSILGSYGARTRQDLPAVVDLAARGVINYDDLVTRRFSLDEAAAGYEALRNRAIQGRAVVDMSL
;
A
#
# COMPACT_ATOMS: atom_id res chain seq x y z
N GLY A 1 4.95 1.01 5.35
CA GLY A 1 5.60 0.33 6.44
C GLY A 1 6.89 1.01 6.92
N ILE A 2 6.98 2.35 6.80
CA ILE A 2 8.14 3.13 7.25
C ILE A 2 7.78 3.83 8.57
N PRO A 3 8.60 3.73 9.65
CA PRO A 3 8.28 4.33 10.95
C PRO A 3 7.98 5.83 10.90
N SER A 4 8.78 6.61 10.14
CA SER A 4 8.55 8.06 10.00
C SER A 4 7.19 8.38 9.38
N THR A 5 6.72 7.59 8.42
CA THR A 5 5.37 7.76 7.83
C THR A 5 4.27 7.52 8.86
N TRP A 6 4.46 6.58 9.78
CA TRP A 6 3.54 6.34 10.89
C TRP A 6 3.47 7.55 11.81
N SER A 7 4.63 8.10 12.23
CA SER A 7 4.68 9.29 13.08
C SER A 7 3.97 10.46 12.41
N THR A 8 4.31 10.75 11.16
CA THR A 8 3.65 11.84 10.40
C THR A 8 2.13 11.63 10.29
N ALA A 9 1.67 10.40 10.01
CA ALA A 9 0.24 10.11 9.90
C ALA A 9 -0.49 10.34 11.22
N LEU A 10 0.10 9.96 12.35
CA LEU A 10 -0.47 10.20 13.67
C LEU A 10 -0.48 11.70 14.02
N ASP A 11 0.53 12.44 13.58
CA ASP A 11 0.62 13.88 13.85
C ASP A 11 -0.44 14.71 13.13
N VAL A 12 -0.82 14.32 11.92
CA VAL A 12 -1.85 15.04 11.15
C VAL A 12 -3.27 14.52 11.40
N LEU A 13 -3.42 13.47 12.21
CA LEU A 13 -4.72 12.85 12.45
C LEU A 13 -5.63 13.76 13.29
N ALA A 14 -6.80 14.04 12.79
CA ALA A 14 -7.80 14.86 13.47
C ALA A 14 -8.40 14.16 14.71
N ASP A 15 -9.15 14.90 15.51
CA ASP A 15 -9.94 14.36 16.62
C ASP A 15 -11.00 13.39 16.08
N GLY A 16 -11.14 12.23 16.71
CA GLY A 16 -11.97 11.13 16.21
C GLY A 16 -11.43 10.47 14.94
N GLY A 17 -10.25 10.88 14.47
CA GLY A 17 -9.66 10.43 13.22
C GLY A 17 -9.27 8.95 13.24
N ARG A 18 -9.21 8.37 12.05
CA ARG A 18 -8.85 6.96 11.83
C ARG A 18 -7.64 6.85 10.91
N MET A 19 -6.58 6.22 11.39
CA MET A 19 -5.42 5.83 10.61
C MET A 19 -5.58 4.37 10.17
N VAL A 20 -5.42 4.12 8.88
CA VAL A 20 -5.48 2.75 8.32
C VAL A 20 -4.14 2.41 7.66
N PRO A 21 -3.19 1.80 8.39
CA PRO A 21 -1.93 1.37 7.81
C PRO A 21 -2.13 0.11 6.96
N ILE A 22 -1.58 0.12 5.73
CA ILE A 22 -1.68 -0.96 4.74
C ILE A 22 -0.30 -1.58 4.48
N GLY A 23 0.74 -0.74 4.34
CA GLY A 23 2.08 -1.19 3.99
C GLY A 23 2.80 -1.91 5.13
N LEU A 24 3.44 -3.03 4.82
CA LEU A 24 4.31 -3.75 5.74
C LEU A 24 5.71 -3.12 5.80
N GLY A 25 6.33 -3.16 6.96
CA GLY A 25 7.74 -2.82 7.12
C GLY A 25 8.65 -4.01 6.79
N ALA A 26 9.89 -3.74 6.40
CA ALA A 26 10.90 -4.77 6.21
C ALA A 26 11.35 -5.31 7.59
N GLY A 27 11.16 -6.60 7.83
CA GLY A 27 11.46 -7.22 9.11
C GLY A 27 10.56 -6.68 10.25
N ARG A 28 11.10 -6.62 11.46
CA ARG A 28 10.36 -6.09 12.62
C ARG A 28 10.56 -4.57 12.70
N GLN A 29 9.56 -3.81 12.30
CA GLN A 29 9.53 -2.35 12.45
C GLN A 29 8.59 -1.95 13.58
N THR A 30 8.93 -0.88 14.27
CA THR A 30 8.13 -0.30 15.36
C THR A 30 7.92 1.18 15.10
N ALA A 31 6.79 1.71 15.56
CA ALA A 31 6.50 3.14 15.60
C ALA A 31 5.98 3.50 17.00
N GLU A 32 6.31 4.70 17.46
CA GLU A 32 5.83 5.21 18.74
C GLU A 32 4.43 5.79 18.59
N VAL A 33 3.60 5.57 19.60
CA VAL A 33 2.24 6.14 19.70
C VAL A 33 2.13 6.92 20.99
N GLU A 34 1.84 8.21 20.90
CA GLU A 34 1.62 9.04 22.09
C GLU A 34 0.26 8.73 22.71
N ILE A 35 0.28 8.09 23.88
CA ILE A 35 -0.92 7.58 24.55
C ILE A 35 -1.92 8.68 24.88
N ASN A 36 -1.47 9.75 25.52
CA ASN A 36 -2.37 10.83 25.96
C ASN A 36 -3.07 11.52 24.79
N ARG A 37 -2.36 11.73 23.70
CA ARG A 37 -2.93 12.32 22.48
C ARG A 37 -3.97 11.39 21.88
N THR A 38 -3.63 10.11 21.72
CA THR A 38 -4.54 9.09 21.15
C THR A 38 -5.83 8.99 21.96
N VAL A 39 -5.72 8.95 23.29
CA VAL A 39 -6.88 8.84 24.19
C VAL A 39 -7.72 10.12 24.17
N ARG A 40 -7.11 11.30 24.40
CA ARG A 40 -7.83 12.57 24.48
C ARG A 40 -8.50 12.95 23.17
N ARG A 41 -7.94 12.56 22.04
CA ARG A 41 -8.46 12.87 20.70
C ARG A 41 -9.31 11.74 20.12
N SER A 42 -9.58 10.67 20.88
CA SER A 42 -10.37 9.51 20.43
C SER A 42 -9.91 8.95 19.07
N GLN A 43 -8.61 8.92 18.86
CA GLN A 43 -8.02 8.45 17.62
C GLN A 43 -8.04 6.92 17.52
N SER A 44 -8.16 6.38 16.30
CA SER A 44 -8.18 4.95 16.04
C SER A 44 -7.05 4.55 15.07
N ILE A 45 -6.41 3.41 15.33
CA ILE A 45 -5.45 2.78 14.44
C ILE A 45 -5.98 1.41 14.06
N LEU A 46 -6.28 1.19 12.79
CA LEU A 46 -6.86 -0.05 12.27
C LEU A 46 -5.96 -0.64 11.20
N GLY A 47 -5.30 -1.77 11.52
CA GLY A 47 -4.51 -2.48 10.51
C GLY A 47 -5.39 -3.01 9.37
N SER A 48 -4.91 -2.86 8.14
CA SER A 48 -5.54 -3.45 6.96
C SER A 48 -4.53 -4.32 6.23
N TYR A 49 -4.79 -5.63 6.21
CA TYR A 49 -3.99 -6.58 5.46
C TYR A 49 -4.87 -7.20 4.35
N GLY A 50 -4.41 -7.08 3.14
CA GLY A 50 -5.12 -7.64 1.99
C GLY A 50 -4.74 -9.10 1.77
N ALA A 51 -5.68 -9.94 1.41
CA ALA A 51 -7.08 -9.66 1.16
C ALA A 51 -7.94 -10.84 1.66
N ARG A 52 -9.21 -10.57 1.92
CA ARG A 52 -10.20 -11.65 2.05
C ARG A 52 -10.58 -12.07 0.63
N THR A 53 -9.69 -12.83 -0.01
CA THR A 53 -9.69 -13.07 -1.46
C THR A 53 -11.06 -13.51 -2.01
N ARG A 54 -11.76 -14.38 -1.30
CA ARG A 54 -13.08 -14.86 -1.75
C ARG A 54 -14.16 -13.79 -1.79
N GLN A 55 -14.04 -12.75 -0.95
CA GLN A 55 -15.00 -11.64 -0.84
C GLN A 55 -14.54 -10.42 -1.64
N ASP A 56 -13.28 -10.07 -1.52
CA ASP A 56 -12.77 -8.80 -2.01
C ASP A 56 -12.38 -8.88 -3.49
N LEU A 57 -11.85 -10.03 -3.97
CA LEU A 57 -11.40 -10.17 -5.35
C LEU A 57 -12.55 -10.02 -6.38
N PRO A 58 -13.73 -10.65 -6.20
CA PRO A 58 -14.83 -10.42 -7.13
C PRO A 58 -15.27 -8.96 -7.22
N ALA A 59 -15.29 -8.25 -6.08
CA ALA A 59 -15.61 -6.83 -6.03
C ALA A 59 -14.58 -5.96 -6.76
N VAL A 60 -13.28 -6.24 -6.60
CA VAL A 60 -12.21 -5.53 -7.30
C VAL A 60 -12.28 -5.80 -8.82
N VAL A 61 -12.55 -7.05 -9.22
CA VAL A 61 -12.70 -7.41 -10.63
C VAL A 61 -13.92 -6.68 -11.26
N ASP A 62 -15.04 -6.59 -10.53
CA ASP A 62 -16.21 -5.84 -11.00
C ASP A 62 -15.91 -4.34 -11.15
N LEU A 63 -15.20 -3.73 -10.20
CA LEU A 63 -14.77 -2.34 -10.29
C LEU A 63 -13.87 -2.10 -11.52
N ALA A 64 -12.98 -3.03 -11.81
CA ALA A 64 -12.12 -2.97 -12.97
C ALA A 64 -12.91 -3.12 -14.28
N ALA A 65 -13.81 -4.11 -14.34
CA ALA A 65 -14.66 -4.35 -15.51
C ALA A 65 -15.55 -3.14 -15.85
N ARG A 66 -15.97 -2.39 -14.84
CA ARG A 66 -16.75 -1.14 -15.02
C ARG A 66 -15.89 0.09 -15.31
N GLY A 67 -14.57 -0.06 -15.40
CA GLY A 67 -13.65 1.05 -15.64
C GLY A 67 -13.48 2.03 -14.46
N VAL A 68 -13.93 1.66 -13.25
CA VAL A 68 -13.72 2.48 -12.04
C VAL A 68 -12.25 2.44 -11.62
N ILE A 69 -11.59 1.30 -11.86
CA ILE A 69 -10.14 1.14 -11.70
C ILE A 69 -9.54 1.07 -13.10
N ASN A 70 -8.71 2.04 -13.44
CA ASN A 70 -7.97 2.05 -14.70
C ASN A 70 -6.59 1.41 -14.49
N TYR A 71 -6.39 0.22 -15.00
CA TYR A 71 -5.12 -0.50 -14.89
C TYR A 71 -4.01 0.14 -15.72
N ASP A 72 -4.34 0.79 -16.85
CA ASP A 72 -3.35 1.43 -17.69
C ASP A 72 -2.65 2.60 -16.97
N ASP A 73 -3.38 3.29 -16.10
CA ASP A 73 -2.80 4.34 -15.26
C ASP A 73 -1.99 3.76 -14.07
N LEU A 74 -2.29 2.53 -13.65
CA LEU A 74 -1.61 1.89 -12.53
C LEU A 74 -0.34 1.16 -12.95
N VAL A 75 -0.34 0.49 -14.10
CA VAL A 75 0.80 -0.28 -14.62
C VAL A 75 1.72 0.65 -15.41
N THR A 76 2.72 1.17 -14.74
CA THR A 76 3.63 2.17 -15.31
C THR A 76 4.89 1.59 -15.96
N ARG A 77 5.21 0.33 -15.67
CA ARG A 77 6.39 -0.37 -16.21
C ARG A 77 6.05 -1.82 -16.55
N ARG A 78 6.59 -2.27 -17.67
CA ARG A 78 6.52 -3.67 -18.11
C ARG A 78 7.94 -4.19 -18.32
N PHE A 79 8.16 -5.43 -17.97
CA PHE A 79 9.43 -6.15 -18.14
C PHE A 79 9.13 -7.50 -18.81
N SER A 80 10.02 -7.96 -19.67
CA SER A 80 10.00 -9.35 -20.12
C SER A 80 10.41 -10.30 -18.98
N LEU A 81 10.24 -11.60 -19.18
CA LEU A 81 10.68 -12.58 -18.20
C LEU A 81 12.21 -12.50 -17.96
N ASP A 82 12.97 -12.30 -19.01
CA ASP A 82 14.44 -12.19 -18.92
C ASP A 82 14.88 -10.93 -18.15
N GLU A 83 14.05 -9.89 -18.16
CA GLU A 83 14.28 -8.63 -17.43
C GLU A 83 13.68 -8.61 -16.00
N ALA A 84 13.07 -9.69 -15.55
CA ALA A 84 12.40 -9.73 -14.25
C ALA A 84 13.33 -9.32 -13.08
N ALA A 85 14.60 -9.75 -13.12
CA ALA A 85 15.59 -9.37 -12.11
C ALA A 85 15.83 -7.84 -12.08
N ALA A 86 15.91 -7.20 -13.25
CA ALA A 86 16.04 -5.75 -13.36
C ALA A 86 14.79 -5.04 -12.84
N GLY A 87 13.60 -5.61 -13.04
CA GLY A 87 12.35 -5.13 -12.48
C GLY A 87 12.35 -5.12 -10.95
N TYR A 88 12.79 -6.19 -10.32
CA TYR A 88 12.94 -6.25 -8.85
C TYR A 88 13.99 -5.27 -8.33
N GLU A 89 15.10 -5.09 -9.05
CA GLU A 89 16.11 -4.10 -8.69
C GLU A 89 15.55 -2.67 -8.74
N ALA A 90 14.82 -2.33 -9.80
CA ALA A 90 14.17 -1.03 -9.94
C ALA A 90 13.14 -0.78 -8.82
N LEU A 91 12.37 -1.81 -8.43
CA LEU A 91 11.43 -1.74 -7.32
C LEU A 91 12.15 -1.49 -5.98
N ARG A 92 13.24 -2.21 -5.72
CA ARG A 92 14.08 -2.06 -4.52
C ARG A 92 14.64 -0.64 -4.41
N ASN A 93 15.07 -0.09 -5.54
CA ASN A 93 15.64 1.26 -5.63
C ASN A 93 14.56 2.35 -5.67
N ARG A 94 13.26 2.02 -5.51
CA ARG A 94 12.13 2.95 -5.58
C ARG A 94 12.06 3.73 -6.89
N ALA A 95 12.56 3.15 -7.99
CA ALA A 95 12.55 3.74 -9.33
C ALA A 95 11.25 3.48 -10.09
N ILE A 96 10.30 2.76 -9.48
CA ILE A 96 8.99 2.49 -10.06
C ILE A 96 7.93 3.27 -9.28
N GLN A 97 7.20 4.13 -9.97
CA GLN A 97 5.98 4.75 -9.47
C GLN A 97 4.79 3.95 -10.03
N GLY A 98 3.82 3.62 -9.17
CA GLY A 98 2.70 2.77 -9.55
C GLY A 98 3.03 1.27 -9.45
N ARG A 99 2.75 0.53 -10.50
CA ARG A 99 2.95 -0.93 -10.57
C ARG A 99 3.83 -1.32 -11.74
N ALA A 100 4.64 -2.33 -11.52
CA ALA A 100 5.36 -3.02 -12.58
C ALA A 100 4.81 -4.43 -12.74
N VAL A 101 4.78 -4.92 -13.97
CA VAL A 101 4.40 -6.30 -14.29
C VAL A 101 5.48 -6.97 -15.13
N VAL A 102 5.64 -8.28 -14.96
CA VAL A 102 6.37 -9.11 -15.91
C VAL A 102 5.35 -9.60 -16.94
N ASP A 103 5.55 -9.18 -18.18
CA ASP A 103 4.68 -9.52 -19.30
C ASP A 103 5.28 -10.70 -20.05
N MET A 104 4.57 -11.83 -20.03
CA MET A 104 5.04 -13.08 -20.63
C MET A 104 4.95 -13.09 -22.15
N SER A 105 4.40 -12.05 -22.75
CA SER A 105 4.30 -11.87 -24.21
C SER A 105 5.40 -11.01 -24.82
N LEU A 106 6.27 -10.42 -24.00
CA LEU A 106 7.42 -9.62 -24.40
C LEU A 106 8.68 -10.48 -24.61
#